data_f76468c9de2c97992454bc213da1feee
#
_entry.id   f76468c9de2c97992454bc213da1feee
#
_cell.length_a   1.000
_cell.length_b   1.000
_cell.length_c   1.000
_cell.angle_alpha   90.00
_cell.angle_beta   90.00
_cell.angle_gamma   90.00
#
_symmetry.space_group_name_H-M   'P 1'
#
loop_
_entity.id
_entity.type
_entity.pdbx_description
1 polymer ?
#
loop_
_entity_poly.entity_id
_entity_poly.type
_entity_poly.pdbx_seq_one_letter_code
_entity_poly.pdbx_strand_id
1 'polypeptide(L)'
;MIDSARRVLATALSAVLLLGTLAGCANGSGTTQNAKSTDGAATSETTASAIKRGESHDPSIVKANGKYYIFGSHRAWLKSDDLINWTPFTNNLSTDYEKIFSGIWDGWAKQSSNPDVKGNMWAPDVMWNKDMKKWCMYMSINGANYRSVIVLLTADDIEGDWTYVGPVVYSGFEKVNAAKTDVWKVLGEGADLTRYASQTDTGINAIDPCVKTDDNGDIWMTFGSWFGGMWMFKLDPKTGLRDYGTTYQTVPNQSDAYYGVKLGGGFGNSGEGSYLLHTNGYWYLFASYGNLQQTGGYQIRMFRSDKITGPYVDEAGNTAVSTRAIGNNWQSDIGIRLMSSIQWSGNDNANIEVAQGHNSALVDDDGTVYLVYHTRFSGTGEKHEVRVHELLPTDDGWLVAAPYEYTGTKAADTKYTSKDVTGDYELVTHEQNTSFKGPKKVNEKNSTDYRGVNKPVSITLNDDGTVGGDKTGTWKLDKSDGTGDVTITLGDVTYHGAFDKLPRDKDGKDVMTFSALGGNVCVWGSQK
;
A
#
# COMPACT_ATOMS: atom_id res chain seq x y z
N MET A 1 -4.67 -41.91 1.58
CA MET A 1 -5.45 -40.82 2.20
C MET A 1 -4.72 -39.49 2.26
N ILE A 2 -3.44 -39.40 1.87
CA ILE A 2 -2.65 -38.14 1.85
C ILE A 2 -2.72 -37.43 0.49
N ASP A 3 -3.02 -38.15 -0.58
CA ASP A 3 -3.07 -37.58 -1.96
C ASP A 3 -4.39 -36.86 -2.32
N SER A 4 -5.47 -37.11 -1.62
CA SER A 4 -6.75 -36.45 -1.91
C SER A 4 -6.84 -35.03 -1.32
N ALA A 5 -6.11 -34.75 -0.23
CA ALA A 5 -6.09 -33.41 0.37
C ALA A 5 -5.26 -32.39 -0.44
N ARG A 6 -4.23 -32.87 -1.16
CA ARG A 6 -3.39 -32.00 -2.00
C ARG A 6 -4.10 -31.48 -3.25
N ARG A 7 -5.04 -32.26 -3.80
CA ARG A 7 -5.79 -31.85 -5.02
C ARG A 7 -6.91 -30.85 -4.76
N VAL A 8 -7.46 -30.80 -3.56
CA VAL A 8 -8.57 -29.90 -3.22
C VAL A 8 -8.08 -28.49 -2.90
N LEU A 9 -6.86 -28.32 -2.34
CA LEU A 9 -6.31 -26.98 -2.07
C LEU A 9 -5.82 -26.28 -3.35
N ALA A 10 -5.26 -27.03 -4.30
CA ALA A 10 -4.77 -26.47 -5.57
C ALA A 10 -5.89 -25.92 -6.47
N THR A 11 -7.11 -26.49 -6.37
CA THR A 11 -8.24 -26.07 -7.22
C THR A 11 -8.97 -24.84 -6.69
N ALA A 12 -8.92 -24.57 -5.42
CA ALA A 12 -9.60 -23.41 -4.83
C ALA A 12 -8.81 -22.08 -5.00
N LEU A 13 -7.48 -22.13 -5.07
CA LEU A 13 -6.64 -20.93 -5.26
C LEU A 13 -6.50 -20.51 -6.72
N SER A 14 -6.62 -21.43 -7.67
CA SER A 14 -6.49 -21.10 -9.11
C SER A 14 -7.66 -20.30 -9.68
N ALA A 15 -8.80 -20.22 -8.99
CA ALA A 15 -9.99 -19.53 -9.46
C ALA A 15 -10.02 -18.01 -9.13
N VAL A 16 -9.12 -17.52 -8.27
CA VAL A 16 -9.15 -16.12 -7.81
C VAL A 16 -8.28 -15.19 -8.67
N LEU A 17 -7.38 -15.72 -9.49
CA LEU A 17 -6.42 -14.92 -10.28
C LEU A 17 -6.83 -14.70 -11.75
N LEU A 18 -8.03 -15.10 -12.20
CA LEU A 18 -8.34 -15.21 -13.62
C LEU A 18 -9.42 -14.25 -14.19
N LEU A 19 -9.80 -13.17 -13.48
CA LEU A 19 -10.84 -12.26 -13.98
C LEU A 19 -10.48 -10.77 -13.87
N GLY A 20 -9.46 -10.37 -14.58
CA GLY A 20 -9.10 -8.96 -14.72
C GLY A 20 -8.69 -8.59 -16.14
N THR A 21 -9.51 -8.91 -17.16
CA THR A 21 -9.34 -8.30 -18.49
C THR A 21 -10.66 -8.25 -19.22
N LEU A 22 -10.91 -7.10 -19.83
CA LEU A 22 -11.85 -6.74 -20.89
C LEU A 22 -12.96 -5.77 -20.47
N ALA A 23 -12.71 -4.50 -20.68
CA ALA A 23 -13.72 -3.58 -21.18
C ALA A 23 -13.04 -2.60 -22.13
N GLY A 24 -13.36 -2.72 -23.38
CA GLY A 24 -12.82 -1.97 -24.50
C GLY A 24 -13.38 -0.56 -24.59
N CYS A 25 -12.66 0.26 -25.33
CA CYS A 25 -12.99 1.60 -25.75
C CYS A 25 -14.23 1.62 -26.64
N ALA A 26 -15.14 2.57 -26.42
CA ALA A 26 -16.06 3.05 -27.43
C ALA A 26 -16.05 4.59 -27.47
N ASN A 27 -15.63 5.13 -28.58
CA ASN A 27 -15.72 6.55 -28.96
C ASN A 27 -17.19 6.96 -29.13
N GLY A 28 -17.52 8.16 -28.64
CA GLY A 28 -18.76 8.83 -28.94
C GLY A 28 -18.55 10.34 -29.03
N SER A 29 -18.50 10.85 -30.26
CA SER A 29 -18.53 12.26 -30.62
C SER A 29 -19.95 12.84 -30.45
N GLY A 30 -20.06 14.09 -29.96
CA GLY A 30 -21.34 14.77 -29.93
C GLY A 30 -21.30 16.23 -29.52
N THR A 31 -21.18 17.08 -30.52
CA THR A 31 -21.81 18.41 -30.76
C THR A 31 -21.97 19.45 -29.66
N THR A 32 -21.33 20.58 -29.94
CA THR A 32 -21.53 21.93 -29.41
C THR A 32 -22.93 22.47 -29.61
N GLN A 33 -23.50 23.10 -28.58
CA GLN A 33 -24.52 24.17 -28.75
C GLN A 33 -24.22 25.37 -27.84
N ASN A 34 -24.16 26.53 -28.47
CA ASN A 34 -24.07 27.86 -27.87
C ASN A 34 -25.35 28.26 -27.14
N ALA A 35 -25.23 28.87 -25.98
CA ALA A 35 -26.29 29.73 -25.42
C ALA A 35 -25.69 30.96 -24.73
N LYS A 36 -26.36 32.07 -24.95
CA LYS A 36 -26.05 33.48 -24.69
C LYS A 36 -25.89 33.83 -23.20
N SER A 37 -25.00 34.81 -22.99
CA SER A 37 -24.77 35.56 -21.76
C SER A 37 -25.99 36.41 -21.34
N THR A 38 -26.23 36.43 -20.02
CA THR A 38 -26.89 37.54 -19.33
C THR A 38 -26.10 37.89 -18.08
N ASP A 39 -25.72 39.13 -17.95
CA ASP A 39 -24.96 39.71 -16.83
C ASP A 39 -25.79 39.62 -15.51
N GLY A 40 -25.12 39.15 -14.47
CA GLY A 40 -25.57 39.21 -13.09
C GLY A 40 -24.38 39.19 -12.16
N ALA A 41 -24.29 40.17 -11.27
CA ALA A 41 -23.17 40.45 -10.39
C ALA A 41 -22.60 39.19 -9.69
N ALA A 42 -21.29 38.96 -9.91
CA ALA A 42 -20.54 37.88 -9.31
C ALA A 42 -20.19 38.21 -7.86
N THR A 43 -20.79 37.49 -6.93
CA THR A 43 -20.17 37.16 -5.66
C THR A 43 -19.12 36.08 -5.99
N SER A 44 -17.84 36.37 -5.73
CA SER A 44 -16.76 35.40 -5.92
C SER A 44 -16.87 34.30 -4.87
N GLU A 45 -17.67 33.26 -5.15
CA GLU A 45 -17.45 31.96 -4.59
C GLU A 45 -16.21 31.39 -5.32
N THR A 46 -15.10 31.32 -4.62
CA THR A 46 -13.95 30.53 -5.04
C THR A 46 -14.44 29.07 -5.12
N THR A 47 -14.83 28.64 -6.31
CA THR A 47 -15.04 27.23 -6.59
C THR A 47 -13.68 26.56 -6.37
N ALA A 48 -13.56 25.75 -5.31
CA ALA A 48 -12.42 24.87 -5.13
C ALA A 48 -12.22 24.12 -6.44
N SER A 49 -11.03 24.27 -7.03
CA SER A 49 -10.67 23.54 -8.24
C SER A 49 -10.84 22.05 -7.95
N ALA A 50 -11.63 21.36 -8.75
CA ALA A 50 -11.84 19.93 -8.56
C ALA A 50 -10.49 19.21 -8.58
N ILE A 51 -10.19 18.44 -7.56
CA ILE A 51 -8.96 17.63 -7.44
C ILE A 51 -8.86 16.72 -8.66
N LYS A 52 -7.73 16.78 -9.36
CA LYS A 52 -7.46 15.92 -10.51
C LYS A 52 -6.69 14.67 -10.07
N ARG A 53 -7.42 13.71 -9.54
CA ARG A 53 -6.83 12.42 -9.12
C ARG A 53 -6.33 11.63 -10.32
N GLY A 54 -5.25 10.89 -10.09
CA GLY A 54 -4.71 9.95 -11.07
C GLY A 54 -5.27 8.55 -10.88
N GLU A 55 -5.22 7.75 -11.93
CA GLU A 55 -5.51 6.31 -11.89
C GLU A 55 -4.18 5.55 -11.97
N SER A 56 -3.77 4.93 -10.86
CA SER A 56 -2.60 4.07 -10.79
C SER A 56 -2.82 2.98 -9.75
N HIS A 57 -2.62 1.73 -10.15
CA HIS A 57 -2.64 0.57 -9.24
C HIS A 57 -1.23 0.36 -8.71
N ASP A 58 -1.10 -0.01 -7.42
CA ASP A 58 0.19 -0.26 -6.75
C ASP A 58 1.15 0.96 -6.87
N PRO A 59 0.74 2.16 -6.43
CA PRO A 59 1.51 3.37 -6.65
C PRO A 59 2.80 3.39 -5.82
N SER A 60 3.96 3.47 -6.48
CA SER A 60 5.23 3.80 -5.84
C SER A 60 5.54 5.27 -6.08
N ILE A 61 5.71 6.05 -5.00
CA ILE A 61 5.97 7.48 -5.02
C ILE A 61 7.46 7.78 -4.91
N VAL A 62 7.94 8.72 -5.72
CA VAL A 62 9.28 9.29 -5.60
C VAL A 62 9.28 10.76 -5.93
N LYS A 63 10.13 11.55 -5.26
CA LYS A 63 10.34 12.98 -5.57
C LYS A 63 11.61 13.17 -6.38
N ALA A 64 11.52 13.94 -7.46
CA ALA A 64 12.65 14.28 -8.30
C ALA A 64 12.45 15.66 -8.93
N ASN A 65 13.50 16.47 -9.00
CA ASN A 65 13.47 17.77 -9.67
C ASN A 65 12.32 18.70 -9.21
N GLY A 66 11.96 18.63 -7.92
CA GLY A 66 10.87 19.42 -7.34
C GLY A 66 9.47 18.95 -7.71
N LYS A 67 9.33 17.77 -8.33
CA LYS A 67 8.05 17.13 -8.67
C LYS A 67 7.91 15.76 -8.02
N TYR A 68 6.68 15.30 -7.93
CA TYR A 68 6.34 13.97 -7.46
C TYR A 68 5.99 13.07 -8.64
N TYR A 69 6.46 11.84 -8.59
CA TYR A 69 6.23 10.83 -9.62
C TYR A 69 5.65 9.58 -9.00
N ILE A 70 4.66 9.00 -9.65
CA ILE A 70 4.12 7.70 -9.32
C ILE A 70 4.40 6.75 -10.48
N PHE A 71 4.94 5.59 -10.11
CA PHE A 71 5.09 4.45 -11.00
C PHE A 71 4.20 3.33 -10.47
N GLY A 72 3.27 2.83 -11.28
CA GLY A 72 2.33 1.81 -10.87
C GLY A 72 2.26 0.62 -11.83
N SER A 73 1.49 -0.38 -11.45
CA SER A 73 1.24 -1.56 -12.28
C SER A 73 0.71 -1.19 -13.66
N HIS A 74 0.98 -2.04 -14.64
CA HIS A 74 0.53 -1.89 -16.02
C HIS A 74 1.00 -0.60 -16.71
N ARG A 75 2.10 -0.01 -16.21
CA ARG A 75 2.70 1.23 -16.74
C ARG A 75 1.84 2.46 -16.52
N ALA A 76 1.14 2.53 -15.40
CA ALA A 76 0.40 3.71 -14.99
C ALA A 76 1.37 4.72 -14.34
N TRP A 77 1.99 5.57 -15.19
CA TRP A 77 2.93 6.60 -14.75
C TRP A 77 2.22 7.93 -14.59
N LEU A 78 2.39 8.57 -13.43
CA LEU A 78 1.79 9.85 -13.09
C LEU A 78 2.86 10.82 -12.56
N LYS A 79 2.65 12.12 -12.76
CA LYS A 79 3.44 13.20 -12.15
C LYS A 79 2.55 14.30 -11.61
N SER A 80 3.04 14.98 -10.58
CA SER A 80 2.37 16.10 -9.91
C SER A 80 3.37 17.12 -9.40
N ASP A 81 2.97 18.37 -9.35
CA ASP A 81 3.72 19.45 -8.70
C ASP A 81 3.30 19.63 -7.21
N ASP A 82 2.17 19.05 -6.79
CA ASP A 82 1.48 19.39 -5.55
C ASP A 82 0.91 18.20 -4.76
N LEU A 83 1.12 16.94 -5.20
CA LEU A 83 0.52 15.71 -4.65
C LEU A 83 -1.01 15.61 -4.81
N ILE A 84 -1.65 16.58 -5.43
CA ILE A 84 -3.10 16.72 -5.56
C ILE A 84 -3.53 16.50 -7.01
N ASN A 85 -2.84 17.20 -7.93
CA ASN A 85 -3.18 17.21 -9.35
C ASN A 85 -2.23 16.35 -10.14
N TRP A 86 -2.69 15.17 -10.55
CA TRP A 86 -1.89 14.17 -11.22
C TRP A 86 -2.08 14.22 -12.74
N THR A 87 -0.97 14.11 -13.48
CA THR A 87 -0.95 14.08 -14.93
C THR A 87 -0.20 12.85 -15.41
N PRO A 88 -0.80 12.02 -16.29
CA PRO A 88 -0.10 10.89 -16.89
C PRO A 88 1.10 11.33 -17.74
N PHE A 89 2.16 10.52 -17.73
CA PHE A 89 3.27 10.65 -18.66
C PHE A 89 3.65 9.28 -19.25
N THR A 90 4.49 9.28 -20.27
CA THR A 90 4.94 8.08 -20.98
C THR A 90 6.44 8.11 -21.20
N ASN A 91 7.05 6.94 -21.32
CA ASN A 91 8.44 6.73 -21.68
C ASN A 91 8.53 5.45 -22.58
N ASN A 92 9.74 4.98 -22.88
CA ASN A 92 9.92 3.80 -23.72
C ASN A 92 9.30 2.51 -23.15
N LEU A 93 9.12 2.40 -21.84
CA LEU A 93 8.38 1.27 -21.24
C LEU A 93 6.90 1.29 -21.61
N SER A 94 6.37 2.41 -22.06
CA SER A 94 4.99 2.50 -22.55
C SER A 94 4.80 1.90 -23.93
N THR A 95 5.85 1.84 -24.75
CA THR A 95 5.81 1.41 -26.17
C THR A 95 6.66 0.18 -26.46
N ASP A 96 7.87 0.09 -25.90
CA ASP A 96 8.89 -0.90 -26.28
C ASP A 96 9.01 -2.07 -25.30
N TYR A 97 8.06 -2.20 -24.36
CA TYR A 97 8.08 -3.20 -23.29
C TYR A 97 8.23 -4.64 -23.80
N GLU A 98 7.60 -5.00 -24.92
CA GLU A 98 7.72 -6.33 -25.52
C GLU A 98 9.16 -6.66 -25.89
N LYS A 99 9.88 -5.71 -26.48
CA LYS A 99 11.29 -5.85 -26.82
C LYS A 99 12.17 -5.87 -25.58
N ILE A 100 11.92 -4.96 -24.63
CA ILE A 100 12.73 -4.79 -23.41
C ILE A 100 12.71 -6.06 -22.57
N PHE A 101 11.54 -6.69 -22.41
CA PHE A 101 11.34 -7.87 -21.55
C PHE A 101 11.30 -9.20 -22.29
N SER A 102 11.52 -9.24 -23.61
CA SER A 102 11.37 -10.46 -24.43
C SER A 102 12.20 -11.64 -23.90
N GLY A 103 13.45 -11.42 -23.48
CA GLY A 103 14.32 -12.47 -22.97
C GLY A 103 13.86 -13.08 -21.65
N ILE A 104 13.32 -12.26 -20.74
CA ILE A 104 12.77 -12.72 -19.47
C ILE A 104 11.39 -13.31 -19.66
N TRP A 105 10.52 -12.64 -20.44
CA TRP A 105 9.17 -13.09 -20.64
C TRP A 105 9.09 -14.47 -21.30
N ASP A 106 9.77 -14.66 -22.40
CA ASP A 106 9.74 -15.94 -23.13
C ASP A 106 10.59 -17.03 -22.43
N GLY A 107 11.67 -16.65 -21.77
CA GLY A 107 12.61 -17.57 -21.11
C GLY A 107 12.17 -18.04 -19.73
N TRP A 108 11.46 -17.23 -18.96
CA TRP A 108 11.13 -17.53 -17.57
C TRP A 108 9.67 -17.27 -17.18
N ALA A 109 9.17 -16.06 -17.36
CA ALA A 109 7.97 -15.57 -16.69
C ALA A 109 6.66 -15.72 -17.49
N LYS A 110 6.70 -16.10 -18.75
CA LYS A 110 5.53 -16.13 -19.64
C LYS A 110 4.37 -16.96 -19.10
N GLN A 111 3.18 -16.39 -19.14
CA GLN A 111 1.94 -17.06 -18.77
C GLN A 111 1.20 -17.58 -20.00
N SER A 112 0.64 -18.80 -19.90
CA SER A 112 -0.23 -19.35 -20.95
C SER A 112 -1.62 -18.73 -20.95
N SER A 113 -2.12 -18.34 -19.78
CA SER A 113 -3.45 -17.72 -19.59
C SER A 113 -3.48 -16.22 -19.89
N ASN A 114 -2.33 -15.54 -19.75
CA ASN A 114 -2.15 -14.13 -20.08
C ASN A 114 -0.79 -13.95 -20.75
N PRO A 115 -0.70 -14.19 -22.09
CA PRO A 115 0.57 -14.19 -22.81
C PRO A 115 1.13 -12.80 -23.12
N ASP A 116 0.45 -11.72 -22.72
CA ASP A 116 0.89 -10.34 -22.91
C ASP A 116 1.73 -9.89 -21.71
N VAL A 117 3.01 -9.58 -21.94
CA VAL A 117 3.93 -9.06 -20.90
C VAL A 117 3.41 -7.76 -20.29
N LYS A 118 2.72 -6.93 -21.07
CA LYS A 118 2.09 -5.68 -20.61
C LYS A 118 1.17 -5.89 -19.41
N GLY A 119 0.34 -6.92 -19.47
CA GLY A 119 -0.58 -7.29 -18.39
C GLY A 119 0.10 -7.89 -17.16
N ASN A 120 1.40 -8.17 -17.23
CA ASN A 120 2.19 -8.83 -16.18
C ASN A 120 3.35 -7.96 -15.66
N MET A 121 3.41 -6.70 -16.03
CA MET A 121 4.29 -5.68 -15.43
C MET A 121 3.59 -5.08 -14.21
N TRP A 122 4.00 -5.51 -13.00
CA TRP A 122 3.31 -5.17 -11.76
C TRP A 122 4.22 -4.45 -10.78
N ALA A 123 3.60 -3.63 -9.92
CA ALA A 123 4.13 -3.02 -8.70
C ALA A 123 5.63 -2.65 -8.80
N PRO A 124 6.01 -1.67 -9.60
CA PRO A 124 7.39 -1.21 -9.64
C PRO A 124 7.72 -0.38 -8.39
N ASP A 125 9.01 -0.35 -8.01
CA ASP A 125 9.53 0.68 -7.12
C ASP A 125 10.70 1.43 -7.77
N VAL A 126 10.83 2.73 -7.50
CA VAL A 126 11.82 3.60 -8.14
C VAL A 126 12.62 4.36 -7.10
N MET A 127 13.95 4.34 -7.22
CA MET A 127 14.85 5.11 -6.37
C MET A 127 16.02 5.71 -7.16
N TRP A 128 16.59 6.80 -6.63
CA TRP A 128 17.89 7.29 -7.09
C TRP A 128 19.03 6.50 -6.43
N ASN A 129 19.82 5.81 -7.23
CA ASN A 129 21.03 5.16 -6.75
C ASN A 129 22.22 6.11 -6.90
N LYS A 130 22.73 6.59 -5.76
CA LYS A 130 23.81 7.59 -5.71
C LYS A 130 25.16 7.07 -6.27
N ASP A 131 25.43 5.78 -6.12
CA ASP A 131 26.70 5.18 -6.54
C ASP A 131 26.71 4.91 -8.05
N MET A 132 25.59 4.50 -8.60
CA MET A 132 25.40 4.35 -10.05
C MET A 132 25.15 5.70 -10.74
N LYS A 133 24.71 6.72 -10.00
CA LYS A 133 24.21 8.01 -10.52
C LYS A 133 23.11 7.80 -11.57
N LYS A 134 22.15 6.92 -11.23
CA LYS A 134 21.04 6.51 -12.08
C LYS A 134 19.76 6.43 -11.27
N TRP A 135 18.66 6.68 -11.92
CA TRP A 135 17.37 6.20 -11.47
C TRP A 135 17.32 4.69 -11.68
N CYS A 136 16.92 3.96 -10.66
CA CYS A 136 16.76 2.51 -10.66
C CYS A 136 15.28 2.18 -10.47
N MET A 137 14.70 1.43 -11.41
CA MET A 137 13.36 0.88 -11.32
C MET A 137 13.45 -0.63 -11.13
N TYR A 138 12.83 -1.13 -10.09
CA TYR A 138 12.68 -2.55 -9.82
C TYR A 138 11.26 -2.94 -10.21
N MET A 139 11.12 -3.74 -11.28
CA MET A 139 9.83 -4.08 -11.90
C MET A 139 9.53 -5.56 -11.71
N SER A 140 8.34 -5.86 -11.22
CA SER A 140 7.84 -7.23 -11.18
C SER A 140 7.37 -7.68 -12.56
N ILE A 141 7.90 -8.79 -13.05
CA ILE A 141 7.39 -9.51 -14.21
C ILE A 141 6.74 -10.80 -13.70
N ASN A 142 5.41 -10.75 -13.54
CA ASN A 142 4.65 -11.84 -12.97
C ASN A 142 4.49 -12.99 -13.95
N GLY A 143 4.68 -14.23 -13.50
CA GLY A 143 4.67 -15.43 -14.34
C GLY A 143 3.70 -16.52 -13.89
N ALA A 144 3.48 -17.51 -14.77
CA ALA A 144 2.65 -18.68 -14.46
C ALA A 144 3.31 -19.54 -13.36
N ASN A 145 2.48 -20.12 -12.47
CA ASN A 145 2.94 -20.96 -11.35
C ASN A 145 3.98 -20.25 -10.46
N TYR A 146 3.79 -18.92 -10.26
CA TYR A 146 4.70 -18.07 -9.47
C TYR A 146 6.14 -18.04 -9.98
N ARG A 147 6.38 -18.40 -11.24
CA ARG A 147 7.64 -18.18 -11.93
C ARG A 147 7.82 -16.72 -12.30
N SER A 148 7.79 -15.90 -11.30
CA SER A 148 7.97 -14.45 -11.43
C SER A 148 9.44 -14.08 -11.27
N VAL A 149 9.76 -12.87 -11.67
CA VAL A 149 11.09 -12.28 -11.53
C VAL A 149 10.95 -10.78 -11.28
N ILE A 150 11.72 -10.26 -10.35
CA ILE A 150 11.95 -8.82 -10.25
C ILE A 150 13.19 -8.49 -11.06
N VAL A 151 13.08 -7.49 -11.91
CA VAL A 151 14.15 -7.02 -12.80
C VAL A 151 14.54 -5.59 -12.49
N LEU A 152 15.78 -5.23 -12.77
CA LEU A 152 16.29 -3.86 -12.68
C LEU A 152 16.32 -3.22 -14.06
N LEU A 153 15.80 -1.98 -14.11
CA LEU A 153 16.01 -1.04 -15.20
C LEU A 153 16.64 0.24 -14.65
N THR A 154 17.39 0.94 -15.49
CA THR A 154 18.03 2.22 -15.13
C THR A 154 17.74 3.31 -16.15
N ALA A 155 17.73 4.56 -15.69
CA ALA A 155 17.60 5.75 -16.51
C ALA A 155 18.50 6.87 -15.99
N ASP A 156 18.91 7.79 -16.88
CA ASP A 156 19.59 9.03 -16.49
C ASP A 156 18.59 10.10 -16.01
N ASP A 157 17.42 10.12 -16.60
CA ASP A 157 16.31 11.01 -16.28
C ASP A 157 15.09 10.17 -15.89
N ILE A 158 14.37 10.59 -14.85
CA ILE A 158 13.21 9.86 -14.32
C ILE A 158 12.05 9.78 -15.33
N GLU A 159 11.90 10.78 -16.21
CA GLU A 159 10.94 10.79 -17.33
C GLU A 159 11.53 10.21 -18.64
N GLY A 160 12.83 9.91 -18.64
CA GLY A 160 13.56 9.44 -19.82
C GLY A 160 13.35 7.96 -20.14
N ASP A 161 14.21 7.47 -21.04
CA ASP A 161 14.20 6.08 -21.48
C ASP A 161 14.89 5.18 -20.47
N TRP A 162 14.22 4.07 -20.13
CA TRP A 162 14.71 3.06 -19.22
C TRP A 162 15.44 1.95 -19.98
N THR A 163 16.61 1.59 -19.48
CA THR A 163 17.44 0.51 -20.00
C THR A 163 17.38 -0.70 -19.08
N TYR A 164 17.06 -1.86 -19.61
CA TYR A 164 17.10 -3.13 -18.90
C TYR A 164 18.55 -3.49 -18.50
N VAL A 165 18.73 -3.84 -17.21
CA VAL A 165 20.04 -4.25 -16.65
C VAL A 165 20.09 -5.75 -16.43
N GLY A 166 19.11 -6.32 -15.73
CA GLY A 166 19.08 -7.74 -15.43
C GLY A 166 18.07 -8.15 -14.37
N PRO A 167 17.94 -9.46 -14.15
CA PRO A 167 17.11 -10.01 -13.08
C PRO A 167 17.77 -9.81 -11.71
N VAL A 168 16.93 -9.61 -10.68
CA VAL A 168 17.36 -9.39 -9.29
C VAL A 168 17.00 -10.59 -8.40
N VAL A 169 15.78 -11.12 -8.54
CA VAL A 169 15.33 -12.29 -7.78
C VAL A 169 14.26 -13.06 -8.56
N TYR A 170 14.32 -14.37 -8.46
CA TYR A 170 13.39 -15.29 -9.08
C TYR A 170 12.52 -16.00 -8.04
N SER A 171 11.34 -16.44 -8.44
CA SER A 171 10.49 -17.35 -7.68
C SER A 171 9.90 -18.46 -8.56
N GLY A 172 9.34 -19.50 -7.95
CA GLY A 172 8.72 -20.61 -8.65
C GLY A 172 9.70 -21.53 -9.39
N PHE A 173 10.98 -21.52 -8.99
CA PHE A 173 12.00 -22.38 -9.56
C PHE A 173 11.95 -23.79 -8.94
N GLU A 174 12.30 -24.75 -9.78
CA GLU A 174 12.45 -26.17 -9.46
C GLU A 174 13.80 -26.66 -10.04
N LYS A 175 14.24 -27.84 -9.62
CA LYS A 175 15.51 -28.42 -10.10
C LYS A 175 15.62 -28.45 -11.64
N VAL A 176 14.51 -28.71 -12.34
CA VAL A 176 14.45 -28.82 -13.81
C VAL A 176 14.71 -27.49 -14.53
N ASN A 177 14.42 -26.37 -13.89
CA ASN A 177 14.50 -25.04 -14.49
C ASN A 177 15.46 -24.08 -13.76
N ALA A 178 16.03 -24.48 -12.63
CA ALA A 178 16.92 -23.65 -11.81
C ALA A 178 18.14 -23.10 -12.57
N ALA A 179 18.60 -23.82 -13.59
CA ALA A 179 19.70 -23.36 -14.45
C ALA A 179 19.39 -22.08 -15.27
N LYS A 180 18.10 -21.69 -15.36
CA LYS A 180 17.66 -20.43 -15.98
C LYS A 180 17.67 -19.25 -15.01
N THR A 181 18.07 -19.47 -13.76
CA THR A 181 18.03 -18.50 -12.67
C THR A 181 19.42 -18.35 -12.05
N ASP A 182 19.54 -17.48 -11.04
CA ASP A 182 20.75 -17.34 -10.24
C ASP A 182 20.82 -18.30 -9.04
N VAL A 183 19.87 -19.22 -8.90
CA VAL A 183 19.74 -20.10 -7.73
C VAL A 183 21.01 -20.89 -7.45
N TRP A 184 21.63 -21.47 -8.49
CA TRP A 184 22.87 -22.21 -8.33
C TRP A 184 24.06 -21.33 -7.93
N LYS A 185 24.07 -20.08 -8.35
CA LYS A 185 25.08 -19.12 -7.93
C LYS A 185 24.97 -18.78 -6.44
N VAL A 186 23.73 -18.72 -5.91
CA VAL A 186 23.47 -18.37 -4.50
C VAL A 186 23.59 -19.58 -3.59
N LEU A 187 22.99 -20.71 -3.95
CA LEU A 187 22.88 -21.90 -3.09
C LEU A 187 23.99 -22.93 -3.31
N GLY A 188 24.73 -22.81 -4.40
CA GLY A 188 25.67 -23.83 -4.86
C GLY A 188 25.02 -24.87 -5.78
N GLU A 189 25.78 -25.35 -6.76
CA GLU A 189 25.28 -26.34 -7.71
C GLU A 189 24.86 -27.64 -7.01
N GLY A 190 23.66 -28.13 -7.33
CA GLY A 190 23.14 -29.37 -6.76
C GLY A 190 22.48 -29.22 -5.38
N ALA A 191 22.31 -28.00 -4.85
CA ALA A 191 21.57 -27.76 -3.61
C ALA A 191 20.15 -28.36 -3.67
N ASP A 192 19.63 -28.78 -2.52
CA ASP A 192 18.26 -29.27 -2.41
C ASP A 192 17.27 -28.10 -2.51
N LEU A 193 16.43 -28.12 -3.56
CA LEU A 193 15.42 -27.10 -3.80
C LEU A 193 14.01 -27.48 -3.29
N THR A 194 13.85 -28.62 -2.60
CA THR A 194 12.56 -29.14 -2.18
C THR A 194 11.79 -28.14 -1.30
N ARG A 195 12.48 -27.39 -0.43
CA ARG A 195 11.84 -26.40 0.43
C ARG A 195 11.20 -25.23 -0.34
N TYR A 196 11.71 -24.86 -1.50
CA TYR A 196 11.20 -23.74 -2.32
C TYR A 196 9.88 -24.05 -3.04
N ALA A 197 9.45 -25.31 -3.02
CA ALA A 197 8.12 -25.71 -3.43
C ALA A 197 7.05 -25.49 -2.32
N SER A 198 7.49 -25.15 -1.08
CA SER A 198 6.57 -24.90 0.05
C SER A 198 5.92 -23.53 -0.07
N GLN A 199 4.60 -23.49 -0.14
CA GLN A 199 3.83 -22.24 -0.12
C GLN A 199 3.63 -21.66 1.28
N THR A 200 4.14 -22.32 2.32
CA THR A 200 3.99 -21.84 3.69
C THR A 200 5.21 -21.10 4.21
N ASP A 201 6.40 -21.44 3.74
CA ASP A 201 7.66 -20.87 4.22
C ASP A 201 8.41 -20.10 3.12
N THR A 202 8.71 -20.76 2.01
CA THR A 202 9.60 -20.23 0.96
C THR A 202 9.01 -20.24 -0.45
N GLY A 203 7.82 -20.77 -0.64
CA GLY A 203 7.09 -20.71 -1.91
C GLY A 203 6.42 -19.35 -2.06
N ILE A 204 7.19 -18.34 -2.44
CA ILE A 204 6.73 -16.97 -2.64
C ILE A 204 6.41 -16.68 -4.10
N ASN A 205 5.81 -15.52 -4.34
CA ASN A 205 5.79 -14.87 -5.64
C ASN A 205 6.77 -13.68 -5.59
N ALA A 206 7.82 -13.66 -6.45
CA ALA A 206 8.81 -12.58 -6.49
C ALA A 206 8.22 -11.37 -7.22
N ILE A 207 7.39 -10.62 -6.51
CA ILE A 207 6.74 -9.39 -6.94
C ILE A 207 6.77 -8.37 -5.78
N ASP A 208 6.24 -7.19 -6.01
CA ASP A 208 6.05 -6.12 -5.03
C ASP A 208 7.37 -5.65 -4.39
N PRO A 209 8.38 -5.24 -5.18
CA PRO A 209 9.61 -4.70 -4.63
C PRO A 209 9.38 -3.36 -3.94
N CYS A 210 10.10 -3.13 -2.83
CA CYS A 210 10.35 -1.80 -2.28
C CYS A 210 11.82 -1.69 -1.92
N VAL A 211 12.49 -0.62 -2.36
CA VAL A 211 13.94 -0.48 -2.21
C VAL A 211 14.26 0.77 -1.38
N LYS A 212 15.04 0.58 -0.32
CA LYS A 212 15.44 1.64 0.60
C LYS A 212 16.93 1.56 0.92
N THR A 213 17.50 2.71 1.19
CA THR A 213 18.86 2.82 1.72
C THR A 213 18.78 3.00 3.23
N ASP A 214 19.55 2.19 3.98
CA ASP A 214 19.64 2.34 5.42
C ASP A 214 20.64 3.43 5.83
N ASP A 215 20.76 3.69 7.14
CA ASP A 215 21.64 4.72 7.69
C ASP A 215 23.13 4.46 7.46
N ASN A 216 23.50 3.22 7.14
CA ASN A 216 24.88 2.85 6.79
C ASN A 216 25.17 3.05 5.29
N GLY A 217 24.14 3.36 4.50
CA GLY A 217 24.23 3.47 3.06
C GLY A 217 24.06 2.14 2.31
N ASP A 218 23.71 1.07 3.00
CA ASP A 218 23.37 -0.22 2.41
C ASP A 218 22.00 -0.14 1.73
N ILE A 219 21.88 -0.72 0.53
CA ILE A 219 20.64 -0.75 -0.22
C ILE A 219 19.95 -2.10 0.03
N TRP A 220 18.68 -2.05 0.40
CA TRP A 220 17.86 -3.20 0.71
C TRP A 220 16.62 -3.24 -0.17
N MET A 221 16.25 -4.41 -0.66
CA MET A 221 15.00 -4.63 -1.39
C MET A 221 14.09 -5.58 -0.63
N THR A 222 12.86 -5.12 -0.30
CA THR A 222 11.79 -6.02 0.14
C THR A 222 11.04 -6.54 -1.07
N PHE A 223 10.41 -7.71 -0.94
CA PHE A 223 9.61 -8.33 -1.99
C PHE A 223 8.80 -9.50 -1.43
N GLY A 224 7.87 -10.02 -2.23
CA GLY A 224 7.05 -11.15 -1.86
C GLY A 224 5.61 -10.75 -1.53
N SER A 225 4.70 -11.66 -1.80
CA SER A 225 3.26 -11.45 -1.73
C SER A 225 2.57 -12.74 -1.34
N TRP A 226 1.71 -12.72 -0.32
CA TRP A 226 0.98 -13.89 0.17
C TRP A 226 1.88 -15.12 0.45
N PHE A 227 1.37 -16.32 0.34
CA PHE A 227 2.06 -17.63 0.39
C PHE A 227 3.16 -17.72 1.44
N GLY A 228 4.43 -17.73 1.02
CA GLY A 228 5.61 -17.79 1.88
C GLY A 228 5.96 -16.48 2.58
N GLY A 229 5.24 -15.37 2.30
CA GLY A 229 5.42 -14.08 2.97
C GLY A 229 6.34 -13.11 2.25
N MET A 230 6.71 -12.05 2.98
CA MET A 230 7.53 -10.92 2.54
C MET A 230 8.95 -11.07 3.06
N TRP A 231 9.92 -10.81 2.20
CA TRP A 231 11.34 -11.05 2.43
C TRP A 231 12.17 -9.84 2.03
N MET A 232 13.45 -9.82 2.43
CA MET A 232 14.39 -8.79 1.99
C MET A 232 15.83 -9.30 1.92
N PHE A 233 16.61 -8.71 1.02
CA PHE A 233 18.06 -8.89 0.95
C PHE A 233 18.76 -7.62 0.47
N LYS A 234 20.09 -7.60 0.62
CA LYS A 234 20.93 -6.49 0.17
C LYS A 234 21.11 -6.48 -1.34
N LEU A 235 21.16 -5.28 -1.88
CA LEU A 235 21.60 -5.00 -3.25
C LEU A 235 23.01 -4.44 -3.24
N ASP A 236 23.77 -4.74 -4.29
CA ASP A 236 25.08 -4.13 -4.54
C ASP A 236 24.86 -2.68 -5.01
N PRO A 237 25.35 -1.67 -4.28
CA PRO A 237 25.12 -0.27 -4.61
C PRO A 237 25.71 0.15 -5.97
N LYS A 238 26.75 -0.57 -6.47
CA LYS A 238 27.40 -0.25 -7.74
C LYS A 238 26.67 -0.81 -8.96
N THR A 239 25.91 -1.87 -8.78
CA THR A 239 25.21 -2.55 -9.88
C THR A 239 23.69 -2.48 -9.75
N GLY A 240 23.15 -2.19 -8.57
CA GLY A 240 21.73 -2.23 -8.26
C GLY A 240 21.13 -3.64 -8.25
N LEU A 241 21.90 -4.67 -8.54
CA LEU A 241 21.47 -6.07 -8.54
C LEU A 241 21.67 -6.70 -7.14
N ARG A 242 21.31 -7.98 -6.99
CA ARG A 242 21.57 -8.74 -5.76
C ARG A 242 23.04 -8.60 -5.34
N ASP A 243 23.30 -8.32 -4.08
CA ASP A 243 24.65 -8.42 -3.51
C ASP A 243 24.99 -9.88 -3.23
N TYR A 244 25.78 -10.47 -4.11
CA TYR A 244 26.26 -11.86 -3.94
C TYR A 244 27.39 -11.99 -2.91
N GLY A 245 27.91 -10.90 -2.39
CA GLY A 245 28.88 -10.88 -1.29
C GLY A 245 28.23 -11.10 0.07
N THR A 246 26.93 -10.77 0.19
CA THR A 246 26.15 -11.00 1.41
C THR A 246 25.48 -12.36 1.36
N THR A 247 25.72 -13.21 2.36
CA THR A 247 25.14 -14.54 2.50
C THR A 247 24.20 -14.62 3.68
N TYR A 248 23.14 -15.43 3.56
CA TYR A 248 22.14 -15.64 4.60
C TYR A 248 22.10 -17.08 5.04
N GLN A 249 21.85 -17.30 6.32
CA GLN A 249 21.61 -18.65 6.85
C GLN A 249 20.13 -19.00 6.74
N THR A 250 19.81 -20.25 6.47
CA THR A 250 18.44 -20.73 6.51
C THR A 250 18.04 -21.00 7.97
N VAL A 251 17.16 -20.16 8.51
CA VAL A 251 16.57 -20.29 9.85
C VAL A 251 15.05 -20.18 9.71
N PRO A 252 14.28 -21.21 10.14
CA PRO A 252 12.82 -21.21 9.99
C PRO A 252 12.16 -19.94 10.51
N ASN A 253 11.28 -19.35 9.70
CA ASN A 253 10.54 -18.09 9.99
C ASN A 253 11.40 -16.85 10.25
N GLN A 254 12.70 -16.89 9.99
CA GLN A 254 13.61 -15.75 10.19
C GLN A 254 14.38 -15.38 8.92
N SER A 255 14.96 -16.37 8.28
CA SER A 255 15.81 -16.13 7.10
C SER A 255 15.91 -17.36 6.21
N ASP A 256 16.33 -17.14 4.98
CA ASP A 256 16.54 -18.13 3.94
C ASP A 256 17.81 -17.82 3.14
N ALA A 257 18.55 -18.83 2.77
CA ALA A 257 19.80 -18.65 2.04
C ALA A 257 19.62 -17.97 0.68
N TYR A 258 18.46 -18.14 0.04
CA TYR A 258 18.16 -17.49 -1.24
C TYR A 258 17.35 -16.19 -1.09
N TYR A 259 16.31 -16.19 -0.27
CA TYR A 259 15.40 -15.02 -0.14
C TYR A 259 15.84 -13.99 0.90
N GLY A 260 16.84 -14.29 1.74
CA GLY A 260 17.35 -13.35 2.74
C GLY A 260 16.56 -13.36 4.05
N VAL A 261 16.23 -12.20 4.59
CA VAL A 261 15.54 -12.01 5.88
C VAL A 261 14.04 -12.01 5.66
N LYS A 262 13.29 -12.74 6.49
CA LYS A 262 11.82 -12.74 6.46
C LYS A 262 11.29 -11.57 7.27
N LEU A 263 10.51 -10.69 6.65
CA LEU A 263 9.94 -9.50 7.29
C LEU A 263 8.53 -9.72 7.82
N GLY A 264 7.70 -10.48 7.10
CA GLY A 264 6.30 -10.65 7.47
C GLY A 264 5.58 -11.73 6.68
N GLY A 265 4.32 -11.98 7.05
CA GLY A 265 3.46 -12.93 6.36
C GLY A 265 3.92 -14.38 6.45
N GLY A 266 3.45 -15.21 5.53
CA GLY A 266 3.74 -16.63 5.44
C GLY A 266 2.54 -17.52 5.74
N PHE A 267 2.70 -18.82 5.53
CA PHE A 267 1.67 -19.86 5.76
C PHE A 267 0.42 -19.69 4.90
N GLY A 268 0.53 -19.05 3.73
CA GLY A 268 -0.60 -18.78 2.84
C GLY A 268 -1.55 -17.70 3.37
N ASN A 269 -1.16 -16.98 4.40
CA ASN A 269 -1.93 -15.86 4.93
C ASN A 269 -1.80 -14.64 4.03
N SER A 270 -2.77 -13.73 4.13
CA SER A 270 -2.73 -12.44 3.45
C SER A 270 -1.56 -11.58 3.93
N GLY A 271 -1.06 -10.75 3.06
CA GLY A 271 0.02 -9.78 3.26
C GLY A 271 0.81 -9.60 1.98
N GLU A 272 0.73 -8.41 1.38
CA GLU A 272 1.43 -8.04 0.16
C GLU A 272 1.76 -6.55 0.13
N GLY A 273 2.45 -6.09 -0.91
CA GLY A 273 2.76 -4.67 -1.08
C GLY A 273 3.61 -4.13 0.08
N SER A 274 4.63 -4.89 0.51
CA SER A 274 5.52 -4.45 1.60
C SER A 274 6.22 -3.15 1.23
N TYR A 275 6.00 -2.09 2.02
CA TYR A 275 6.67 -0.81 1.81
C TYR A 275 7.34 -0.34 3.09
N LEU A 276 8.58 0.12 2.98
CA LEU A 276 9.37 0.60 4.10
C LEU A 276 9.45 2.13 4.11
N LEU A 277 9.36 2.71 5.29
CA LEU A 277 9.57 4.12 5.55
C LEU A 277 10.46 4.28 6.77
N HIS A 278 11.47 5.16 6.70
CA HIS A 278 12.28 5.55 7.85
C HIS A 278 11.97 6.99 8.24
N THR A 279 11.44 7.17 9.42
CA THR A 279 11.16 8.50 10.01
C THR A 279 11.05 8.38 11.53
N ASN A 280 11.22 9.47 12.26
CA ASN A 280 11.09 9.54 13.73
C ASN A 280 11.95 8.49 14.49
N GLY A 281 13.07 8.08 13.90
CA GLY A 281 13.98 7.09 14.51
C GLY A 281 13.52 5.63 14.38
N TYR A 282 12.46 5.36 13.62
CA TYR A 282 11.94 4.01 13.38
C TYR A 282 11.84 3.67 11.90
N TRP A 283 11.93 2.39 11.60
CA TRP A 283 11.53 1.79 10.35
C TRP A 283 10.08 1.31 10.46
N TYR A 284 9.22 1.78 9.59
CA TYR A 284 7.83 1.32 9.47
C TYR A 284 7.72 0.39 8.28
N LEU A 285 7.06 -0.74 8.50
CA LEU A 285 6.66 -1.68 7.46
C LEU A 285 5.15 -1.55 7.27
N PHE A 286 4.75 -1.07 6.11
CA PHE A 286 3.37 -1.14 5.66
C PHE A 286 3.16 -2.42 4.86
N ALA A 287 2.00 -3.03 4.99
CA ALA A 287 1.58 -4.18 4.20
C ALA A 287 0.08 -4.18 4.01
N SER A 288 -0.38 -4.69 2.87
CA SER A 288 -1.79 -4.76 2.55
C SER A 288 -2.35 -6.13 2.86
N TYR A 289 -3.50 -6.15 3.50
CA TYR A 289 -4.22 -7.36 3.92
C TYR A 289 -5.61 -7.37 3.31
N GLY A 290 -6.15 -8.55 3.05
CA GLY A 290 -7.42 -8.72 2.37
C GLY A 290 -7.26 -8.94 0.88
N ASN A 291 -8.37 -8.89 0.15
CA ASN A 291 -8.37 -9.04 -1.29
C ASN A 291 -8.63 -7.68 -1.95
N LEU A 292 -7.88 -7.38 -3.00
CA LEU A 292 -7.82 -6.06 -3.65
C LEU A 292 -9.12 -5.59 -4.33
N GLN A 293 -10.09 -6.50 -4.59
CA GLN A 293 -11.36 -6.13 -5.22
C GLN A 293 -12.23 -5.27 -4.29
N GLN A 294 -13.17 -4.50 -4.84
CA GLN A 294 -14.10 -3.64 -4.11
C GLN A 294 -14.70 -4.27 -2.85
N THR A 295 -15.06 -5.55 -2.93
CA THR A 295 -15.71 -6.29 -1.85
C THR A 295 -14.74 -7.14 -1.03
N GLY A 296 -13.43 -7.00 -1.29
CA GLY A 296 -12.40 -7.90 -0.76
C GLY A 296 -11.90 -7.56 0.64
N GLY A 297 -12.25 -6.38 1.17
CA GLY A 297 -11.80 -5.93 2.48
C GLY A 297 -10.31 -5.60 2.53
N TYR A 298 -9.75 -5.11 1.40
CA TYR A 298 -8.37 -4.66 1.34
C TYR A 298 -8.13 -3.51 2.31
N GLN A 299 -7.02 -3.56 3.04
CA GLN A 299 -6.70 -2.62 4.10
C GLN A 299 -5.20 -2.49 4.29
N ILE A 300 -4.75 -1.32 4.75
CA ILE A 300 -3.35 -1.04 5.06
C ILE A 300 -3.10 -1.33 6.53
N ARG A 301 -2.07 -2.12 6.80
CA ARG A 301 -1.54 -2.37 8.15
C ARG A 301 -0.12 -1.90 8.28
N MET A 302 0.26 -1.55 9.51
CA MET A 302 1.56 -1.03 9.84
C MET A 302 2.19 -1.79 11.00
N PHE A 303 3.51 -1.92 10.92
CA PHE A 303 4.40 -2.45 11.95
C PHE A 303 5.62 -1.54 12.04
N ARG A 304 6.37 -1.61 13.12
CA ARG A 304 7.64 -0.86 13.22
C ARG A 304 8.78 -1.68 13.80
N SER A 305 10.00 -1.20 13.57
CA SER A 305 11.25 -1.77 14.08
C SER A 305 12.30 -0.69 14.23
N ASP A 306 13.28 -0.90 15.12
CA ASP A 306 14.48 -0.06 15.22
C ASP A 306 15.51 -0.33 14.11
N LYS A 307 15.28 -1.39 13.32
CA LYS A 307 16.21 -1.84 12.26
C LYS A 307 15.46 -2.14 10.98
N ILE A 308 16.04 -1.79 9.84
CA ILE A 308 15.46 -2.08 8.53
C ILE A 308 15.17 -3.58 8.32
N THR A 309 15.95 -4.47 8.92
CA THR A 309 15.79 -5.92 8.84
C THR A 309 14.81 -6.50 9.86
N GLY A 310 14.17 -5.66 10.67
CA GLY A 310 13.25 -6.11 11.71
C GLY A 310 13.95 -6.62 13.00
N PRO A 311 13.24 -7.33 13.89
CA PRO A 311 11.86 -7.77 13.71
C PRO A 311 10.87 -6.61 13.71
N TYR A 312 9.89 -6.67 12.82
CA TYR A 312 8.78 -5.72 12.77
C TYR A 312 7.66 -6.20 13.68
N VAL A 313 7.17 -5.30 14.54
CA VAL A 313 6.11 -5.59 15.51
C VAL A 313 4.99 -4.55 15.43
N ASP A 314 3.79 -4.95 15.85
CA ASP A 314 2.67 -4.03 16.07
C ASP A 314 2.71 -3.42 17.48
N GLU A 315 1.74 -2.55 17.83
CA GLU A 315 1.64 -1.89 19.12
C GLU A 315 1.56 -2.88 20.30
N ALA A 316 0.92 -4.03 20.09
CA ALA A 316 0.81 -5.09 21.09
C ALA A 316 2.06 -6.00 21.17
N GLY A 317 3.10 -5.74 20.35
CA GLY A 317 4.32 -6.52 20.30
C GLY A 317 4.22 -7.81 19.47
N ASN A 318 3.15 -8.02 18.71
CA ASN A 318 3.06 -9.18 17.82
C ASN A 318 3.94 -8.97 16.59
N THR A 319 4.73 -9.99 16.24
CA THR A 319 5.58 -9.96 15.05
C THR A 319 4.75 -10.00 13.76
N ALA A 320 5.22 -9.28 12.74
CA ALA A 320 4.65 -9.33 11.39
C ALA A 320 4.78 -10.71 10.73
N VAL A 321 5.71 -11.56 11.18
CA VAL A 321 5.94 -12.90 10.65
C VAL A 321 4.88 -13.86 11.18
N SER A 322 4.15 -14.50 10.26
CA SER A 322 3.21 -15.57 10.60
C SER A 322 3.95 -16.87 10.88
N THR A 323 3.55 -17.57 11.94
CA THR A 323 4.12 -18.87 12.33
C THR A 323 3.15 -20.03 12.12
N ARG A 324 1.92 -19.75 11.67
CA ARG A 324 0.86 -20.74 11.40
C ARG A 324 -0.13 -20.23 10.35
N ALA A 325 -0.80 -21.15 9.67
CA ALA A 325 -1.95 -20.84 8.84
C ALA A 325 -3.16 -20.43 9.69
N ILE A 326 -3.95 -19.46 9.19
CA ILE A 326 -5.13 -18.91 9.89
C ILE A 326 -6.44 -19.57 9.39
N GLY A 327 -6.32 -20.55 8.50
CA GLY A 327 -7.46 -21.30 7.97
C GLY A 327 -8.24 -20.52 6.91
N ASN A 328 -9.58 -20.50 7.03
CA ASN A 328 -10.46 -19.85 6.05
C ASN A 328 -10.53 -18.31 6.19
N ASN A 329 -9.86 -17.76 7.18
CA ASN A 329 -9.74 -16.33 7.40
C ASN A 329 -8.30 -15.94 7.08
N TRP A 330 -8.04 -15.51 5.87
CA TRP A 330 -6.69 -15.16 5.38
C TRP A 330 -6.07 -13.96 6.08
N GLN A 331 -6.85 -13.22 6.85
CA GLN A 331 -6.38 -12.05 7.58
C GLN A 331 -6.03 -12.44 9.02
N SER A 332 -4.82 -12.13 9.40
CA SER A 332 -4.34 -12.22 10.77
C SER A 332 -4.94 -11.12 11.65
N ASP A 333 -4.90 -11.30 12.96
CA ASP A 333 -5.23 -10.26 13.94
C ASP A 333 -4.05 -9.34 14.25
N ILE A 334 -2.86 -9.63 13.71
CA ILE A 334 -1.64 -8.84 13.90
C ILE A 334 -1.59 -7.60 13.01
N GLY A 335 -0.82 -6.63 13.43
CA GLY A 335 -0.60 -5.38 12.71
C GLY A 335 -1.61 -4.29 13.06
N ILE A 336 -1.11 -3.06 13.14
CA ILE A 336 -1.93 -1.89 13.34
C ILE A 336 -2.81 -1.67 12.10
N ARG A 337 -4.11 -1.61 12.31
CA ARG A 337 -5.09 -1.28 11.27
C ARG A 337 -5.08 0.22 11.06
N LEU A 338 -4.21 0.65 10.15
CA LEU A 338 -4.00 2.06 9.87
C LEU A 338 -5.20 2.65 9.10
N MET A 339 -5.67 1.91 8.10
CA MET A 339 -6.73 2.36 7.19
C MET A 339 -7.47 1.16 6.59
N SER A 340 -8.80 1.28 6.50
CA SER A 340 -9.70 0.30 5.89
C SER A 340 -10.96 0.99 5.37
N SER A 341 -11.84 0.25 4.68
CA SER A 341 -13.06 0.79 4.05
C SER A 341 -13.92 1.60 5.00
N ILE A 342 -14.35 2.79 4.56
CA ILE A 342 -15.12 3.76 5.36
C ILE A 342 -16.28 4.34 4.58
N GLN A 343 -17.31 4.77 5.34
CA GLN A 343 -18.41 5.59 4.83
C GLN A 343 -18.77 6.66 5.86
N TRP A 344 -18.38 7.90 5.61
CA TRP A 344 -18.80 9.04 6.42
C TRP A 344 -20.30 9.29 6.30
N SER A 345 -20.93 9.87 7.33
CA SER A 345 -22.35 10.24 7.27
C SER A 345 -22.61 11.28 6.18
N GLY A 346 -23.70 11.08 5.46
CA GLY A 346 -24.08 11.94 4.34
C GLY A 346 -23.39 11.58 3.01
N ASN A 347 -22.45 10.66 2.99
CA ASN A 347 -22.00 10.04 1.74
C ASN A 347 -23.05 9.05 1.26
N ASP A 348 -23.38 9.13 -0.02
CA ASP A 348 -24.27 8.16 -0.64
C ASP A 348 -23.58 6.80 -0.84
N ASN A 349 -24.34 5.78 -1.23
CA ASN A 349 -23.80 4.45 -1.44
C ASN A 349 -22.84 4.36 -2.65
N ALA A 350 -22.72 5.39 -3.47
CA ALA A 350 -21.78 5.45 -4.60
C ALA A 350 -20.42 6.02 -4.19
N ASN A 351 -20.32 6.59 -2.98
CA ASN A 351 -19.13 7.26 -2.47
C ASN A 351 -18.55 6.58 -1.22
N ILE A 352 -18.77 5.26 -1.07
CA ILE A 352 -18.10 4.49 -0.03
C ILE A 352 -16.69 4.22 -0.51
N GLU A 353 -15.69 4.67 0.24
CA GLU A 353 -14.29 4.38 -0.03
C GLU A 353 -13.95 2.96 0.44
N VAL A 354 -13.45 2.13 -0.47
CA VAL A 354 -13.23 0.71 -0.25
C VAL A 354 -11.91 0.24 -0.86
N ALA A 355 -11.37 -0.84 -0.33
CA ALA A 355 -10.18 -1.50 -0.86
C ALA A 355 -8.95 -0.59 -0.92
N GLN A 356 -8.70 0.16 0.15
CA GLN A 356 -7.48 0.93 0.34
C GLN A 356 -6.29 -0.01 0.52
N GLY A 357 -5.25 0.13 -0.29
CA GLY A 357 -4.09 -0.73 -0.16
C GLY A 357 -2.96 -0.45 -1.11
N HIS A 358 -1.97 -1.33 -1.05
CA HIS A 358 -0.73 -1.33 -1.81
C HIS A 358 -0.11 0.06 -1.85
N ASN A 359 0.16 0.59 -0.66
CA ASN A 359 0.66 1.94 -0.47
C ASN A 359 2.17 2.04 -0.69
N SER A 360 2.58 3.23 -1.06
CA SER A 360 3.90 3.77 -0.81
C SER A 360 3.83 4.90 0.23
N ALA A 361 4.98 5.39 0.66
CA ALA A 361 5.09 6.53 1.57
C ALA A 361 6.34 7.35 1.27
N LEU A 362 6.26 8.65 1.55
CA LEU A 362 7.30 9.62 1.28
C LEU A 362 7.50 10.54 2.49
N VAL A 363 8.75 10.76 2.89
CA VAL A 363 9.13 11.91 3.72
C VAL A 363 9.55 13.03 2.75
N ASP A 364 8.84 14.14 2.78
CA ASP A 364 9.14 15.29 1.93
C ASP A 364 10.31 16.12 2.48
N ASP A 365 10.83 17.06 1.67
CA ASP A 365 12.01 17.87 2.01
C ASP A 365 11.83 18.71 3.29
N ASP A 366 10.61 19.02 3.67
CA ASP A 366 10.28 19.76 4.89
C ASP A 366 9.94 18.87 6.10
N GLY A 367 10.06 17.53 5.92
CA GLY A 367 9.79 16.55 6.96
C GLY A 367 8.34 16.07 7.02
N THR A 368 7.43 16.63 6.22
CA THR A 368 6.05 16.13 6.12
C THR A 368 6.05 14.70 5.55
N VAL A 369 5.24 13.84 6.14
CA VAL A 369 5.16 12.43 5.75
C VAL A 369 3.84 12.17 5.05
N TYR A 370 3.89 11.56 3.88
CA TYR A 370 2.72 11.23 3.07
C TYR A 370 2.57 9.74 2.87
N LEU A 371 1.34 9.25 2.98
CA LEU A 371 0.88 7.93 2.56
C LEU A 371 0.22 8.08 1.19
N VAL A 372 0.70 7.30 0.22
CA VAL A 372 0.16 7.29 -1.15
C VAL A 372 -0.31 5.88 -1.47
N TYR A 373 -1.57 5.72 -1.80
CA TYR A 373 -2.18 4.41 -1.99
C TYR A 373 -3.22 4.43 -3.10
N HIS A 374 -3.64 3.27 -3.55
CA HIS A 374 -4.81 3.18 -4.40
C HIS A 374 -6.05 2.77 -3.60
N THR A 375 -7.19 3.25 -4.06
CA THR A 375 -8.49 2.92 -3.49
C THR A 375 -9.54 2.77 -4.58
N ARG A 376 -10.67 2.21 -4.23
CA ARG A 376 -11.86 2.11 -5.08
C ARG A 376 -13.04 2.79 -4.41
N PHE A 377 -14.04 3.12 -5.22
CA PHE A 377 -15.31 3.64 -4.72
C PHE A 377 -16.45 2.70 -5.08
N SER A 378 -17.37 2.55 -4.16
CA SER A 378 -18.57 1.75 -4.41
C SER A 378 -19.33 2.29 -5.63
N GLY A 379 -19.85 1.38 -6.46
CA GLY A 379 -20.57 1.77 -7.68
C GLY A 379 -19.71 2.11 -8.91
N THR A 380 -18.37 2.21 -8.77
CA THR A 380 -17.46 2.52 -9.89
C THR A 380 -16.88 1.27 -10.58
N GLY A 381 -17.28 0.07 -10.18
CA GLY A 381 -16.65 -1.18 -10.59
C GLY A 381 -15.25 -1.30 -10.02
N GLU A 382 -14.34 -1.97 -10.71
CA GLU A 382 -12.95 -2.13 -10.25
C GLU A 382 -12.03 -0.96 -10.62
N LYS A 383 -12.60 0.19 -11.00
CA LYS A 383 -11.83 1.43 -11.23
C LYS A 383 -11.22 1.89 -9.92
N HIS A 384 -9.97 2.29 -9.96
CA HIS A 384 -9.21 2.74 -8.79
C HIS A 384 -8.66 4.15 -9.00
N GLU A 385 -8.40 4.83 -7.90
CA GLU A 385 -7.82 6.17 -7.85
C GLU A 385 -6.66 6.20 -6.88
N VAL A 386 -5.69 7.07 -7.14
CA VAL A 386 -4.63 7.40 -6.18
C VAL A 386 -5.18 8.37 -5.16
N ARG A 387 -4.87 8.11 -3.89
CA ARG A 387 -5.13 9.00 -2.76
C ARG A 387 -3.84 9.30 -2.01
N VAL A 388 -3.78 10.49 -1.44
CA VAL A 388 -2.68 10.94 -0.60
C VAL A 388 -3.23 11.41 0.73
N HIS A 389 -2.73 10.85 1.83
CA HIS A 389 -3.01 11.32 3.18
C HIS A 389 -1.72 11.71 3.88
N GLU A 390 -1.77 12.70 4.74
CA GLU A 390 -0.66 13.01 5.63
C GLU A 390 -0.58 11.95 6.73
N LEU A 391 0.64 11.54 7.09
CA LEU A 391 0.91 10.69 8.24
C LEU A 391 1.43 11.54 9.39
N LEU A 392 0.71 11.51 10.50
CA LEU A 392 1.02 12.28 11.71
C LEU A 392 1.71 11.38 12.74
N PRO A 393 2.82 11.81 13.34
CA PRO A 393 3.44 11.07 14.42
C PRO A 393 2.61 11.19 15.70
N THR A 394 2.51 10.08 16.44
CA THR A 394 2.02 10.08 17.82
C THR A 394 3.18 10.34 18.79
N ASP A 395 2.89 10.71 20.02
CA ASP A 395 3.90 11.01 21.06
C ASP A 395 4.77 9.79 21.44
N ASP A 396 4.28 8.57 21.22
CA ASP A 396 4.99 7.30 21.41
C ASP A 396 5.68 6.79 20.13
N GLY A 397 5.69 7.61 19.08
CA GLY A 397 6.44 7.38 17.84
C GLY A 397 5.77 6.41 16.85
N TRP A 398 4.45 6.18 16.94
CA TRP A 398 3.69 5.57 15.88
C TRP A 398 3.24 6.62 14.83
N LEU A 399 2.63 6.17 13.76
CA LEU A 399 2.05 7.03 12.73
C LEU A 399 0.55 6.77 12.64
N VAL A 400 -0.22 7.83 12.43
CA VAL A 400 -1.64 7.77 12.11
C VAL A 400 -1.92 8.56 10.84
N ALA A 401 -2.85 8.09 10.01
CA ALA A 401 -3.21 8.79 8.78
C ALA A 401 -4.26 9.86 9.07
N ALA A 402 -4.09 11.04 8.51
CA ALA A 402 -5.08 12.10 8.57
C ALA A 402 -6.44 11.62 8.04
N PRO A 403 -7.59 12.03 8.62
CA PRO A 403 -8.91 11.49 8.26
C PRO A 403 -9.37 11.81 6.84
N TYR A 404 -8.88 12.88 6.24
CA TYR A 404 -9.23 13.32 4.89
C TYR A 404 -8.00 13.39 3.99
N GLU A 405 -8.26 13.33 2.68
CA GLU A 405 -7.24 13.44 1.63
C GLU A 405 -6.50 14.78 1.73
N TYR A 406 -5.21 14.74 1.47
CA TYR A 406 -4.38 15.93 1.40
C TYR A 406 -4.83 16.85 0.25
N THR A 407 -5.10 18.11 0.57
CA THR A 407 -5.59 19.14 -0.37
C THR A 407 -4.68 20.35 -0.48
N GLY A 408 -3.43 20.22 -0.03
CA GLY A 408 -2.45 21.31 -0.01
C GLY A 408 -2.31 22.01 1.34
N THR A 409 -3.19 21.72 2.30
CA THR A 409 -3.07 22.17 3.68
C THR A 409 -2.36 21.09 4.47
N LYS A 410 -1.22 21.41 5.05
CA LYS A 410 -0.48 20.48 5.94
C LYS A 410 -1.07 20.53 7.33
N ALA A 411 -1.03 19.41 8.04
CA ALA A 411 -1.20 19.37 9.48
C ALA A 411 -0.11 20.24 10.08
N ALA A 412 -0.44 21.46 10.26
CA ALA A 412 0.57 22.44 10.48
C ALA A 412 0.97 22.46 11.94
N ASP A 413 2.05 23.15 12.21
CA ASP A 413 2.44 23.85 13.43
C ASP A 413 1.28 24.66 14.09
N THR A 414 0.03 24.28 13.82
CA THR A 414 -1.16 24.97 14.34
C THR A 414 -1.39 24.53 15.77
N LYS A 415 -1.42 25.50 16.65
CA LYS A 415 -1.70 25.27 18.06
C LYS A 415 -3.20 25.29 18.30
N TYR A 416 -3.71 24.22 18.90
CA TYR A 416 -5.10 24.08 19.26
C TYR A 416 -5.31 24.25 20.77
N THR A 417 -6.40 24.88 21.15
CA THR A 417 -6.90 24.95 22.54
C THR A 417 -8.06 23.99 22.72
N SER A 418 -8.44 23.70 23.97
CA SER A 418 -9.63 22.87 24.24
C SER A 418 -10.87 23.40 23.56
N LYS A 419 -11.02 24.72 23.41
CA LYS A 419 -12.17 25.35 22.74
C LYS A 419 -12.20 25.07 21.23
N ASP A 420 -11.06 24.86 20.61
CA ASP A 420 -10.97 24.59 19.18
C ASP A 420 -11.41 23.16 18.86
N VAL A 421 -11.23 22.24 19.80
CA VAL A 421 -11.41 20.79 19.61
C VAL A 421 -12.63 20.21 20.31
N THR A 422 -13.32 20.96 21.21
CA THR A 422 -14.59 20.50 21.81
C THR A 422 -15.73 20.57 20.81
N GLY A 423 -16.70 19.67 20.97
CA GLY A 423 -17.90 19.62 20.13
C GLY A 423 -18.30 18.20 19.72
N ASP A 424 -19.25 18.15 18.79
CA ASP A 424 -19.81 16.90 18.27
C ASP A 424 -18.99 16.37 17.10
N TYR A 425 -18.65 15.08 17.15
CA TYR A 425 -17.85 14.38 16.14
C TYR A 425 -18.56 13.14 15.61
N GLU A 426 -18.27 12.83 14.36
CA GLU A 426 -18.38 11.50 13.82
C GLU A 426 -17.06 10.76 14.12
N LEU A 427 -17.14 9.58 14.71
CA LEU A 427 -15.99 8.72 15.03
C LEU A 427 -16.05 7.45 14.21
N VAL A 428 -15.07 7.23 13.32
CA VAL A 428 -14.85 5.97 12.61
C VAL A 428 -13.77 5.18 13.33
N THR A 429 -14.02 3.88 13.52
CA THR A 429 -13.01 2.93 14.03
C THR A 429 -12.61 2.00 12.89
N HIS A 430 -11.32 1.92 12.53
CA HIS A 430 -10.82 1.02 11.49
C HIS A 430 -10.75 -0.42 12.01
N GLU A 431 -11.91 -1.00 12.28
CA GLU A 431 -12.01 -2.35 12.83
C GLU A 431 -11.58 -3.41 11.82
N GLN A 432 -11.07 -4.51 12.34
CA GLN A 432 -10.78 -5.66 11.51
C GLN A 432 -12.09 -6.30 11.06
N ASN A 433 -12.24 -6.44 9.76
CA ASN A 433 -13.23 -7.35 9.25
C ASN A 433 -12.70 -8.80 9.24
N THR A 434 -12.82 -9.50 10.37
CA THR A 434 -12.42 -10.90 10.51
C THR A 434 -13.35 -11.85 9.75
N SER A 435 -14.54 -11.41 9.39
CA SER A 435 -15.50 -12.24 8.66
C SER A 435 -15.36 -12.08 7.15
N PHE A 436 -14.16 -12.37 6.61
CA PHE A 436 -14.01 -12.57 5.17
C PHE A 436 -14.71 -13.87 4.75
N LYS A 437 -16.01 -13.85 4.85
CA LYS A 437 -16.84 -14.74 4.03
C LYS A 437 -16.88 -14.03 2.68
N GLY A 438 -16.01 -14.42 1.76
CA GLY A 438 -16.00 -13.89 0.40
C GLY A 438 -17.42 -13.69 -0.12
N PRO A 439 -17.70 -12.75 -1.01
CA PRO A 439 -19.03 -12.61 -1.58
C PRO A 439 -19.44 -13.99 -2.08
N LYS A 440 -20.67 -14.40 -1.83
CA LYS A 440 -21.20 -15.69 -2.32
C LYS A 440 -21.01 -15.83 -3.84
N LYS A 441 -20.81 -14.67 -4.54
CA LYS A 441 -20.37 -14.56 -5.93
C LYS A 441 -19.58 -13.25 -6.08
N VAL A 442 -18.29 -13.35 -6.30
CA VAL A 442 -17.35 -12.22 -6.57
C VAL A 442 -17.76 -11.37 -7.80
N ASN A 443 -18.68 -11.83 -8.64
CA ASN A 443 -19.07 -11.23 -9.91
C ASN A 443 -20.52 -10.75 -9.97
N GLU A 444 -21.22 -10.57 -8.87
CA GLU A 444 -22.51 -9.89 -8.92
C GLU A 444 -22.26 -8.39 -9.12
N LYS A 445 -22.42 -7.93 -10.36
CA LYS A 445 -22.30 -6.52 -10.80
C LYS A 445 -23.11 -5.51 -9.98
N ASN A 446 -23.93 -5.97 -9.04
CA ASN A 446 -24.83 -5.18 -8.21
C ASN A 446 -24.77 -5.56 -6.73
N SER A 447 -23.69 -6.24 -6.25
CA SER A 447 -23.57 -6.49 -4.82
C SER A 447 -23.27 -5.17 -4.11
N THR A 448 -24.20 -4.71 -3.28
CA THR A 448 -24.02 -3.58 -2.36
C THR A 448 -23.49 -4.01 -1.00
N ASP A 449 -23.13 -5.28 -0.84
CA ASP A 449 -22.54 -5.83 0.39
C ASP A 449 -21.03 -5.58 0.40
N TYR A 450 -20.67 -4.32 0.60
CA TYR A 450 -19.28 -3.88 0.82
C TYR A 450 -18.90 -4.27 2.25
N ARG A 451 -18.26 -5.42 2.38
CA ARG A 451 -17.89 -5.96 3.69
C ARG A 451 -16.78 -5.13 4.32
N GLY A 452 -16.89 -4.99 5.66
CA GLY A 452 -15.90 -4.30 6.45
C GLY A 452 -15.91 -2.79 6.27
N VAL A 453 -16.99 -2.22 5.77
CA VAL A 453 -17.17 -0.77 5.77
C VAL A 453 -17.40 -0.29 7.18
N ASN A 454 -16.48 0.50 7.68
CA ASN A 454 -16.61 1.16 8.98
C ASN A 454 -17.52 2.39 8.83
N LYS A 455 -18.53 2.45 9.68
CA LYS A 455 -19.47 3.57 9.73
C LYS A 455 -19.24 4.37 11.00
N PRO A 456 -19.42 5.69 10.96
CA PRO A 456 -19.23 6.51 12.12
C PRO A 456 -20.31 6.29 13.17
N VAL A 457 -19.91 6.45 14.43
CA VAL A 457 -20.81 6.68 15.57
C VAL A 457 -20.67 8.12 16.02
N SER A 458 -21.65 8.64 16.78
CA SER A 458 -21.61 10.01 17.30
C SER A 458 -20.95 10.05 18.66
N ILE A 459 -19.99 10.96 18.84
CA ILE A 459 -19.40 11.29 20.13
C ILE A 459 -19.38 12.79 20.33
N THR A 460 -19.31 13.22 21.60
CA THR A 460 -19.12 14.62 21.98
C THR A 460 -17.89 14.73 22.86
N LEU A 461 -16.94 15.57 22.47
CA LEU A 461 -15.82 15.97 23.32
C LEU A 461 -16.25 17.16 24.17
N ASN A 462 -16.44 16.97 25.48
CA ASN A 462 -16.90 18.00 26.40
C ASN A 462 -15.74 18.83 26.96
N ASP A 463 -15.99 20.07 27.33
CA ASP A 463 -15.01 21.02 27.92
C ASP A 463 -14.39 20.50 29.23
N ASP A 464 -15.09 19.62 29.95
CA ASP A 464 -14.62 19.01 31.19
C ASP A 464 -13.68 17.81 30.98
N GLY A 465 -13.33 17.49 29.72
CA GLY A 465 -12.47 16.36 29.36
C GLY A 465 -13.21 15.02 29.30
N THR A 466 -14.54 15.01 29.41
CA THR A 466 -15.33 13.79 29.22
C THR A 466 -15.69 13.58 27.74
N VAL A 467 -15.92 12.33 27.36
CA VAL A 467 -16.49 11.92 26.06
C VAL A 467 -17.88 11.39 26.29
N GLY A 468 -18.85 11.96 25.59
CA GLY A 468 -20.26 11.54 25.59
C GLY A 468 -20.69 10.98 24.23
N GLY A 469 -21.94 10.52 24.15
CA GLY A 469 -22.55 10.00 22.92
C GLY A 469 -22.58 8.48 22.85
N ASP A 470 -22.44 7.90 21.66
CA ASP A 470 -22.49 6.44 21.42
C ASP A 470 -21.30 5.69 22.05
N LYS A 471 -20.21 6.40 22.29
CA LYS A 471 -19.08 5.93 23.09
C LYS A 471 -18.79 6.94 24.19
N THR A 472 -18.41 6.47 25.35
CA THR A 472 -18.10 7.30 26.52
C THR A 472 -16.67 7.09 26.98
N GLY A 473 -16.10 8.11 27.63
CA GLY A 473 -14.73 8.05 28.10
C GLY A 473 -14.19 9.41 28.51
N THR A 474 -12.91 9.62 28.30
CA THR A 474 -12.20 10.87 28.61
C THR A 474 -11.28 11.27 27.48
N TRP A 475 -10.96 12.54 27.38
CA TRP A 475 -9.98 13.07 26.44
C TRP A 475 -9.18 14.20 27.05
N LYS A 476 -7.97 14.43 26.52
CA LYS A 476 -7.13 15.57 26.88
C LYS A 476 -6.19 15.94 25.71
N LEU A 477 -5.80 17.21 25.66
CA LEU A 477 -4.65 17.64 24.89
C LEU A 477 -3.39 17.33 25.72
N ASP A 478 -2.43 16.63 25.13
CA ASP A 478 -1.30 16.08 25.90
C ASP A 478 -0.17 17.07 26.13
N LYS A 479 0.00 18.08 25.28
CA LYS A 479 1.08 19.06 25.41
C LYS A 479 0.57 20.45 25.67
N SER A 480 1.14 21.09 26.69
CA SER A 480 0.89 22.49 27.00
C SER A 480 1.42 23.46 25.92
N ASP A 481 2.24 22.98 24.99
CA ASP A 481 2.74 23.75 23.85
C ASP A 481 1.73 23.96 22.73
N GLY A 482 0.58 23.25 22.81
CA GLY A 482 -0.54 23.37 21.87
C GLY A 482 -0.32 22.66 20.54
N THR A 483 0.55 21.64 20.48
CA THR A 483 0.85 20.89 19.24
C THR A 483 -0.30 20.04 18.69
N GLY A 484 -1.45 19.99 19.37
CA GLY A 484 -2.62 19.23 18.93
C GLY A 484 -2.57 17.74 19.28
N ASP A 485 -1.53 17.29 20.00
CA ASP A 485 -1.48 15.89 20.46
C ASP A 485 -2.63 15.58 21.40
N VAL A 486 -3.23 14.42 21.23
CA VAL A 486 -4.42 13.98 21.97
C VAL A 486 -4.25 12.59 22.56
N THR A 487 -4.67 12.44 23.81
CA THR A 487 -5.02 11.15 24.39
C THR A 487 -6.54 11.08 24.52
N ILE A 488 -7.17 10.06 23.97
CA ILE A 488 -8.59 9.79 24.10
C ILE A 488 -8.82 8.36 24.58
N THR A 489 -9.55 8.18 25.68
CA THR A 489 -9.92 6.86 26.21
C THR A 489 -11.41 6.61 25.92
N LEU A 490 -11.70 5.52 25.22
CA LEU A 490 -13.06 5.10 24.87
C LEU A 490 -13.28 3.68 25.40
N GLY A 491 -14.14 3.53 26.40
CA GLY A 491 -14.23 2.28 27.16
C GLY A 491 -12.92 1.93 27.82
N ASP A 492 -12.38 0.75 27.52
CA ASP A 492 -11.11 0.25 28.09
C ASP A 492 -9.87 0.52 27.23
N VAL A 493 -10.03 1.21 26.08
CA VAL A 493 -8.92 1.45 25.14
C VAL A 493 -8.51 2.93 25.18
N THR A 494 -7.23 3.16 25.37
CA THR A 494 -6.62 4.49 25.25
C THR A 494 -5.94 4.62 23.89
N TYR A 495 -6.24 5.71 23.21
CA TYR A 495 -5.72 6.07 21.90
C TYR A 495 -4.84 7.31 22.00
N HIS A 496 -3.70 7.31 21.32
CA HIS A 496 -2.77 8.43 21.19
C HIS A 496 -2.73 8.91 19.75
N GLY A 497 -2.75 10.22 19.54
CA GLY A 497 -2.78 10.78 18.19
C GLY A 497 -2.71 12.30 18.15
N ALA A 498 -3.25 12.88 17.07
CA ALA A 498 -3.19 14.31 16.84
C ALA A 498 -4.51 14.86 16.30
N PHE A 499 -4.82 16.10 16.68
CA PHE A 499 -5.83 16.93 16.02
C PHE A 499 -5.23 17.63 14.81
N ASP A 500 -6.07 17.76 13.78
CA ASP A 500 -5.77 18.59 12.62
C ASP A 500 -7.05 19.19 12.03
N LYS A 501 -6.94 20.38 11.42
CA LYS A 501 -8.07 21.04 10.77
C LYS A 501 -7.97 20.84 9.27
N LEU A 502 -8.86 20.03 8.74
CA LEU A 502 -8.83 19.57 7.36
C LEU A 502 -10.12 19.92 6.61
N PRO A 503 -10.04 20.16 5.30
CA PRO A 503 -11.22 20.28 4.46
C PRO A 503 -11.89 18.91 4.33
N ARG A 504 -13.17 18.87 4.68
CA ARG A 504 -13.99 17.66 4.66
C ARG A 504 -14.35 17.29 3.22
N ASP A 505 -14.16 16.02 2.84
CA ASP A 505 -14.32 15.54 1.45
C ASP A 505 -15.68 15.87 0.83
N LYS A 506 -16.78 15.82 1.61
CA LYS A 506 -18.14 15.96 1.06
C LYS A 506 -18.52 17.39 0.66
N ASP A 507 -17.91 18.40 1.26
CA ASP A 507 -18.33 19.80 1.08
C ASP A 507 -17.17 20.81 1.08
N GLY A 508 -15.93 20.35 1.27
CA GLY A 508 -14.74 21.20 1.29
C GLY A 508 -14.65 22.16 2.47
N LYS A 509 -15.50 21.99 3.49
CA LYS A 509 -15.45 22.83 4.69
C LYS A 509 -14.34 22.37 5.61
N ASP A 510 -13.55 23.33 6.08
CA ASP A 510 -12.56 23.08 7.12
C ASP A 510 -13.26 22.69 8.43
N VAL A 511 -12.98 21.50 8.90
CA VAL A 511 -13.49 20.96 10.16
C VAL A 511 -12.34 20.47 11.03
N MET A 512 -12.53 20.52 12.34
CA MET A 512 -11.60 19.88 13.24
C MET A 512 -11.69 18.37 13.08
N THR A 513 -10.54 17.73 12.95
CA THR A 513 -10.41 16.28 12.88
C THR A 513 -9.42 15.78 13.91
N PHE A 514 -9.44 14.51 14.19
CA PHE A 514 -8.34 13.83 14.88
C PHE A 514 -8.15 12.43 14.32
N SER A 515 -6.92 11.96 14.41
CA SER A 515 -6.58 10.57 14.17
C SER A 515 -5.77 10.05 15.35
N ALA A 516 -6.12 8.87 15.86
CA ALA A 516 -5.43 8.30 17.02
C ALA A 516 -5.37 6.77 16.93
N LEU A 517 -4.37 6.19 17.58
CA LEU A 517 -4.06 4.77 17.61
C LEU A 517 -4.16 4.23 19.03
N GLY A 518 -4.78 3.08 19.19
CA GLY A 518 -4.81 2.32 20.43
C GLY A 518 -5.32 0.89 20.20
N GLY A 519 -4.72 -0.09 20.87
CA GLY A 519 -5.10 -1.49 20.74
C GLY A 519 -4.95 -2.06 19.33
N ASN A 520 -3.94 -1.66 18.58
CA ASN A 520 -3.70 -2.02 17.17
C ASN A 520 -4.79 -1.49 16.19
N VAL A 521 -5.55 -0.47 16.56
CA VAL A 521 -6.64 0.07 15.75
C VAL A 521 -6.56 1.59 15.69
N CYS A 522 -6.62 2.16 14.51
CA CYS A 522 -6.78 3.60 14.34
C CYS A 522 -8.25 4.02 14.41
N VAL A 523 -8.47 5.19 14.97
CA VAL A 523 -9.77 5.87 14.98
C VAL A 523 -9.62 7.23 14.31
N TRP A 524 -10.65 7.63 13.56
CA TRP A 524 -10.74 8.94 12.94
C TRP A 524 -11.96 9.69 13.47
N GLY A 525 -11.75 10.91 13.92
CA GLY A 525 -12.81 11.83 14.33
C GLY A 525 -12.95 12.98 13.33
N SER A 526 -14.18 13.35 13.00
CA SER A 526 -14.48 14.55 12.19
C SER A 526 -15.61 15.34 12.84
N GLN A 527 -15.36 16.62 13.11
CA GLN A 527 -16.38 17.52 13.69
C GLN A 527 -17.55 17.68 12.71
N LYS A 528 -18.78 17.68 13.26
CA LYS A 528 -20.02 17.77 12.49
C LYS A 528 -20.30 19.16 11.93
#